data_11bb6344c0757c702e63778ba56e7db0
#
_entry.id   11bb6344c0757c702e63778ba56e7db0
#
_cell.length_a   1.000
_cell.length_b   1.000
_cell.length_c   1.000
_cell.angle_alpha   90.00
_cell.angle_beta   90.00
_cell.angle_gamma   90.00
#
_symmetry.space_group_name_H-M   'P 1'
#
loop_
_entity.id
_entity.type
_entity.pdbx_description
1 polymer ?
#
loop_
_entity_poly.entity_id
_entity_poly.type
_entity_poly.pdbx_seq_one_letter_code
_entity_poly.pdbx_strand_id
1 'polypeptide(L)'
;MGVYASFSFRILTNAEALNAVEPLGNIIRHRRATIIVPKNDRHEVFTVPAVSGEAIRHGYQLIMVKLAKARGINVCKLCELGEFVKHGVPVLIENLEKDLHEVLSSKDTSLPDKELKVLETCAIEDVGGFLIPMEDIQIKRTSRIEVSYMLPAIDDLKFGLDTQFHVRSASQSQQAIGRSRDQAQPQSIYYVESASAVYTFTININLSEIGVVSNCLYSTTSEDSESSPDSKKAEKSGKKSGNKRIEIIDCKSKSLATDERVRRAELTIDALAELVKNGLIGGHHSSYSPHWQPISGVALVTRPIQTVVYPGHVRNYVQKTANLAKGNKELLGDMYNYEIFTYWDKKLDPGLDVGDVKYAEDITQFFKDVKSKALEWLKEELGMK
;
A
#
# COMPACT_ATOMS: atom_id res chain seq x y z
N MET A 1 -19.76 10.94 -2.71
CA MET A 1 -19.03 11.34 -1.49
C MET A 1 -17.94 10.30 -1.25
N GLY A 2 -16.69 10.72 -0.90
CA GLY A 2 -15.59 9.76 -0.71
C GLY A 2 -15.67 9.02 0.62
N VAL A 3 -15.38 7.72 0.65
CA VAL A 3 -15.24 6.89 1.86
C VAL A 3 -13.78 6.51 2.05
N TYR A 4 -13.25 6.79 3.24
CA TYR A 4 -11.85 6.59 3.60
C TYR A 4 -11.75 5.79 4.88
N ALA A 5 -10.70 4.97 4.98
CA ALA A 5 -10.36 4.27 6.22
C ALA A 5 -8.89 4.53 6.55
N SER A 6 -8.62 4.99 7.75
CA SER A 6 -7.27 5.26 8.26
C SER A 6 -7.02 4.41 9.50
N PHE A 7 -5.84 3.82 9.60
CA PHE A 7 -5.47 2.89 10.67
C PHE A 7 -4.11 3.25 11.26
N SER A 8 -3.97 3.05 12.56
CA SER A 8 -2.67 3.02 13.22
C SER A 8 -2.60 1.86 14.20
N PHE A 9 -1.48 1.17 14.24
CA PHE A 9 -1.26 0.01 15.09
C PHE A 9 0.00 0.16 15.91
N ARG A 10 -0.01 -0.46 17.09
CA ARG A 10 1.19 -0.77 17.89
C ARG A 10 1.41 -2.27 17.84
N ILE A 11 2.62 -2.66 17.49
CA ILE A 11 3.02 -4.06 17.31
C ILE A 11 4.25 -4.32 18.20
N LEU A 12 4.14 -5.29 19.09
CA LEU A 12 5.29 -5.80 19.82
C LEU A 12 6.00 -6.84 18.97
N THR A 13 7.29 -6.64 18.73
CA THR A 13 8.13 -7.57 17.99
C THR A 13 9.44 -7.80 18.73
N ASN A 14 9.86 -9.06 18.83
CA ASN A 14 11.10 -9.45 19.50
C ASN A 14 12.01 -10.24 18.56
N ALA A 15 13.28 -9.89 18.58
CA ALA A 15 14.39 -10.63 17.96
C ALA A 15 14.16 -10.96 16.48
N GLU A 16 13.72 -9.99 15.67
CA GLU A 16 13.36 -10.22 14.26
C GLU A 16 14.10 -9.30 13.29
N ALA A 17 14.52 -9.86 12.17
CA ALA A 17 15.14 -9.14 11.05
C ALA A 17 14.10 -8.74 10.01
N LEU A 18 13.13 -7.89 10.40
CA LEU A 18 11.98 -7.51 9.57
C LEU A 18 12.35 -6.80 8.26
N ASN A 19 13.45 -6.05 8.24
CA ASN A 19 13.89 -5.31 7.07
C ASN A 19 15.42 -5.26 6.98
N ALA A 20 16.01 -6.40 6.64
CA ALA A 20 17.43 -6.56 6.38
C ALA A 20 17.74 -6.07 4.95
N VAL A 21 18.50 -4.97 4.81
CA VAL A 21 18.61 -4.27 3.52
C VAL A 21 20.04 -3.98 3.06
N GLU A 22 21.01 -3.87 3.96
CA GLU A 22 22.35 -3.42 3.58
C GLU A 22 23.42 -4.43 3.97
N PRO A 23 24.05 -5.13 3.00
CA PRO A 23 25.23 -5.89 3.29
C PRO A 23 26.42 -4.94 3.52
N LEU A 24 27.02 -4.98 4.69
CA LEU A 24 28.29 -4.34 5.00
C LEU A 24 29.34 -5.43 5.26
N GLY A 25 30.08 -5.81 4.22
CA GLY A 25 30.95 -6.99 4.28
C GLY A 25 30.12 -8.26 4.48
N ASN A 26 30.35 -8.96 5.58
CA ASN A 26 29.58 -10.15 5.96
C ASN A 26 28.43 -9.89 6.96
N ILE A 27 28.09 -8.61 7.21
CA ILE A 27 26.99 -8.19 8.06
C ILE A 27 25.80 -7.76 7.22
N ILE A 28 24.65 -8.33 7.45
CA ILE A 28 23.36 -7.90 6.91
C ILE A 28 22.71 -6.98 7.95
N ARG A 29 22.69 -5.68 7.69
CA ARG A 29 22.14 -4.68 8.61
C ARG A 29 20.64 -4.58 8.53
N HIS A 30 20.02 -4.39 9.69
CA HIS A 30 18.63 -3.95 9.77
C HIS A 30 18.53 -2.49 9.27
N ARG A 31 17.46 -2.17 8.50
CA ARG A 31 17.16 -0.79 8.09
C ARG A 31 17.06 0.10 9.32
N ARG A 32 17.60 1.30 9.20
CA ARG A 32 17.54 2.33 10.23
C ARG A 32 16.92 3.60 9.69
N ALA A 33 16.28 4.36 10.57
CA ALA A 33 15.76 5.68 10.29
C ALA A 33 16.17 6.66 11.40
N THR A 34 16.38 7.90 11.04
CA THR A 34 16.60 8.98 12.01
C THR A 34 15.26 9.61 12.37
N ILE A 35 14.97 9.66 13.66
CA ILE A 35 13.74 10.28 14.20
C ILE A 35 14.08 11.40 15.16
N ILE A 36 13.14 12.35 15.30
CA ILE A 36 13.21 13.45 16.26
C ILE A 36 12.17 13.16 17.35
N VAL A 37 12.62 13.14 18.59
CA VAL A 37 11.79 12.85 19.76
C VAL A 37 11.77 14.08 20.67
N PRO A 38 10.59 14.63 21.01
CA PRO A 38 10.48 15.67 22.02
C PRO A 38 10.82 15.12 23.41
N LYS A 39 11.66 15.82 24.14
CA LYS A 39 12.09 15.44 25.48
C LYS A 39 12.23 16.68 26.36
N ASN A 40 11.31 16.82 27.30
CA ASN A 40 11.18 18.01 28.14
C ASN A 40 11.00 19.28 27.28
N ASP A 41 12.00 20.17 27.27
CA ASP A 41 12.04 21.45 26.59
C ASP A 41 12.84 21.46 25.27
N ARG A 42 13.32 20.31 24.83
CA ARG A 42 14.17 20.16 23.62
C ARG A 42 13.75 18.97 22.75
N HIS A 43 14.31 18.90 21.56
CA HIS A 43 14.20 17.75 20.67
C HIS A 43 15.54 16.99 20.65
N GLU A 44 15.47 15.66 20.75
CA GLU A 44 16.62 14.78 20.61
C GLU A 44 16.51 13.96 19.34
N VAL A 45 17.66 13.65 18.73
CA VAL A 45 17.73 12.89 17.48
C VAL A 45 18.20 11.47 17.80
N PHE A 46 17.48 10.48 17.30
CA PHE A 46 17.78 9.07 17.49
C PHE A 46 17.84 8.34 16.16
N THR A 47 18.77 7.40 16.03
CA THR A 47 18.78 6.42 14.94
C THR A 47 18.17 5.12 15.45
N VAL A 48 17.05 4.71 14.88
CA VAL A 48 16.24 3.59 15.34
C VAL A 48 16.07 2.53 14.25
N PRO A 49 15.82 1.26 14.63
CA PRO A 49 15.44 0.25 13.65
C PRO A 49 14.12 0.64 12.98
N ALA A 50 13.99 0.38 11.69
CA ALA A 50 12.84 0.79 10.89
C ALA A 50 12.46 -0.27 9.87
N VAL A 51 11.18 -0.33 9.52
CA VAL A 51 10.69 -1.08 8.37
C VAL A 51 10.09 -0.10 7.37
N SER A 52 10.50 -0.18 6.11
CA SER A 52 9.99 0.74 5.09
C SER A 52 8.53 0.45 4.75
N GLY A 53 7.79 1.49 4.38
CA GLY A 53 6.42 1.34 3.89
C GLY A 53 6.33 0.45 2.65
N GLU A 54 7.40 0.41 1.82
CA GLU A 54 7.46 -0.51 0.69
C GLU A 54 7.53 -1.98 1.13
N ALA A 55 8.33 -2.31 2.16
CA ALA A 55 8.42 -3.68 2.67
C ALA A 55 7.07 -4.13 3.25
N ILE A 56 6.37 -3.26 3.96
CA ILE A 56 5.03 -3.52 4.48
C ILE A 56 4.04 -3.71 3.32
N ARG A 57 4.07 -2.81 2.33
CA ARG A 57 3.19 -2.88 1.15
C ARG A 57 3.45 -4.12 0.32
N HIS A 58 4.70 -4.55 0.18
CA HIS A 58 5.03 -5.79 -0.53
C HIS A 58 4.36 -7.00 0.13
N GLY A 59 4.49 -7.16 1.45
CA GLY A 59 3.80 -8.23 2.20
C GLY A 59 2.28 -8.15 2.08
N TYR A 60 1.72 -6.95 2.18
CA TYR A 60 0.31 -6.68 1.96
C TYR A 60 -0.17 -7.14 0.57
N GLN A 61 0.58 -6.81 -0.49
CA GLN A 61 0.24 -7.19 -1.86
C GLN A 61 0.31 -8.71 -2.07
N LEU A 62 1.29 -9.41 -1.46
CA LEU A 62 1.36 -10.88 -1.49
C LEU A 62 0.12 -11.54 -0.86
N ILE A 63 -0.36 -11.01 0.27
CA ILE A 63 -1.59 -11.46 0.91
C ILE A 63 -2.79 -11.19 0.00
N MET A 64 -2.86 -9.98 -0.55
CA MET A 64 -3.93 -9.55 -1.44
C MET A 64 -4.05 -10.46 -2.67
N VAL A 65 -2.92 -10.86 -3.29
CA VAL A 65 -2.88 -11.83 -4.40
C VAL A 65 -3.52 -13.16 -3.99
N LYS A 66 -3.13 -13.72 -2.83
CA LYS A 66 -3.67 -15.00 -2.35
C LYS A 66 -5.18 -14.94 -2.14
N LEU A 67 -5.66 -13.88 -1.48
CA LEU A 67 -7.09 -13.68 -1.22
C LEU A 67 -7.88 -13.40 -2.52
N ALA A 68 -7.32 -12.61 -3.44
CA ALA A 68 -7.95 -12.32 -4.73
C ALA A 68 -8.16 -13.60 -5.54
N LYS A 69 -7.13 -14.45 -5.65
CA LYS A 69 -7.22 -15.75 -6.34
C LYS A 69 -8.26 -16.66 -5.69
N ALA A 70 -8.29 -16.75 -4.37
CA ALA A 70 -9.29 -17.56 -3.65
C ALA A 70 -10.74 -17.08 -3.88
N ARG A 71 -10.93 -15.80 -4.22
CA ARG A 71 -12.25 -15.18 -4.46
C ARG A 71 -12.60 -15.03 -5.94
N GLY A 72 -11.75 -15.47 -6.86
CA GLY A 72 -11.94 -15.28 -8.29
C GLY A 72 -11.93 -13.81 -8.72
N ILE A 73 -11.14 -12.96 -8.06
CA ILE A 73 -10.88 -11.57 -8.44
C ILE A 73 -9.63 -11.54 -9.32
N ASN A 74 -9.69 -10.81 -10.42
CA ASN A 74 -8.61 -10.79 -11.41
C ASN A 74 -7.29 -10.25 -10.86
N VAL A 75 -6.21 -10.95 -11.19
CA VAL A 75 -4.82 -10.58 -10.89
C VAL A 75 -3.98 -10.85 -12.13
N CYS A 76 -3.13 -9.91 -12.53
CA CYS A 76 -2.23 -10.09 -13.67
C CYS A 76 -1.11 -11.11 -13.38
N LYS A 77 -0.51 -11.66 -14.42
CA LYS A 77 0.52 -12.70 -14.29
C LYS A 77 1.73 -12.27 -13.47
N LEU A 78 2.16 -11.02 -13.62
CA LEU A 78 3.29 -10.49 -12.86
C LEU A 78 2.98 -10.43 -11.37
N CYS A 79 1.80 -9.92 -10.99
CA CYS A 79 1.38 -9.90 -9.59
C CYS A 79 1.18 -11.30 -9.02
N GLU A 80 0.69 -12.27 -9.81
CA GLU A 80 0.59 -13.68 -9.40
C GLU A 80 1.95 -14.29 -9.03
N LEU A 81 3.02 -13.87 -9.70
CA LEU A 81 4.39 -14.29 -9.42
C LEU A 81 5.03 -13.55 -8.24
N GLY A 82 4.36 -12.53 -7.68
CA GLY A 82 4.89 -11.67 -6.63
C GLY A 82 5.82 -10.56 -7.17
N GLU A 83 5.84 -10.37 -8.48
CA GLU A 83 6.64 -9.34 -9.15
C GLU A 83 5.81 -8.06 -9.32
N PHE A 84 5.84 -7.19 -8.31
CA PHE A 84 5.04 -5.95 -8.30
C PHE A 84 5.74 -4.82 -9.05
N VAL A 85 6.06 -5.04 -10.32
CA VAL A 85 6.73 -4.07 -11.20
C VAL A 85 5.82 -2.94 -11.71
N LYS A 86 4.55 -2.94 -11.28
CA LYS A 86 3.55 -1.88 -11.57
C LYS A 86 3.38 -1.61 -13.07
N HIS A 87 3.44 -2.68 -13.87
CA HIS A 87 3.44 -2.59 -15.33
C HIS A 87 4.49 -1.62 -15.92
N GLY A 88 5.53 -1.31 -15.15
CA GLY A 88 6.59 -0.38 -15.54
C GLY A 88 7.57 -0.90 -16.61
N VAL A 89 7.41 -2.15 -17.05
CA VAL A 89 8.27 -2.82 -18.03
C VAL A 89 7.43 -3.29 -19.22
N PRO A 90 7.31 -2.49 -20.30
CA PRO A 90 6.42 -2.77 -21.43
C PRO A 90 6.63 -4.14 -22.08
N VAL A 91 7.88 -4.61 -22.21
CA VAL A 91 8.18 -5.92 -22.78
C VAL A 91 7.59 -7.09 -21.99
N LEU A 92 7.39 -6.94 -20.68
CA LEU A 92 6.74 -7.96 -19.87
C LEU A 92 5.22 -7.98 -20.11
N ILE A 93 4.61 -6.82 -20.33
CA ILE A 93 3.19 -6.73 -20.70
C ILE A 93 2.95 -7.41 -22.04
N GLU A 94 3.77 -7.10 -23.04
CA GLU A 94 3.74 -7.70 -24.39
C GLU A 94 3.78 -9.23 -24.34
N ASN A 95 4.66 -9.78 -23.52
CA ASN A 95 4.87 -11.23 -23.47
C ASN A 95 3.87 -11.98 -22.57
N LEU A 96 3.41 -11.37 -21.48
CA LEU A 96 2.61 -12.04 -20.46
C LEU A 96 1.13 -11.65 -20.45
N GLU A 97 0.79 -10.45 -20.96
CA GLU A 97 -0.54 -9.85 -20.92
C GLU A 97 -0.93 -9.33 -22.32
N LYS A 98 -0.99 -10.23 -23.32
CA LYS A 98 -1.20 -9.86 -24.71
C LYS A 98 -2.44 -9.01 -24.96
N ASP A 99 -3.58 -9.39 -24.37
CA ASP A 99 -4.84 -8.66 -24.52
C ASP A 99 -4.74 -7.22 -23.94
N LEU A 100 -4.01 -7.08 -22.82
CA LEU A 100 -3.73 -5.77 -22.26
C LEU A 100 -2.80 -4.98 -23.15
N HIS A 101 -1.74 -5.59 -23.68
CA HIS A 101 -0.78 -4.95 -24.57
C HIS A 101 -1.44 -4.43 -25.85
N GLU A 102 -2.35 -5.19 -26.45
CA GLU A 102 -3.13 -4.76 -27.64
C GLU A 102 -3.89 -3.45 -27.37
N VAL A 103 -4.64 -3.41 -26.24
CA VAL A 103 -5.42 -2.22 -25.87
C VAL A 103 -4.51 -1.02 -25.57
N LEU A 104 -3.40 -1.25 -24.85
CA LEU A 104 -2.46 -0.18 -24.50
C LEU A 104 -1.76 0.40 -25.73
N SER A 105 -1.43 -0.42 -26.72
CA SER A 105 -0.73 -0.05 -27.96
C SER A 105 -1.66 0.57 -29.00
N SER A 106 -2.98 0.37 -28.90
CA SER A 106 -3.95 0.93 -29.82
C SER A 106 -3.96 2.46 -29.78
N LYS A 107 -3.91 3.10 -30.94
CA LYS A 107 -4.02 4.57 -31.09
C LYS A 107 -5.47 5.06 -30.99
N ASP A 108 -6.42 4.17 -31.26
CA ASP A 108 -7.86 4.51 -31.26
C ASP A 108 -8.49 4.39 -29.85
N THR A 109 -7.80 3.77 -28.90
CA THR A 109 -8.28 3.60 -27.53
C THR A 109 -7.93 4.83 -26.68
N SER A 110 -8.95 5.42 -26.05
CA SER A 110 -8.75 6.58 -25.17
C SER A 110 -7.93 6.26 -23.94
N LEU A 111 -7.25 7.26 -23.37
CA LEU A 111 -6.46 7.08 -22.14
C LEU A 111 -7.28 6.54 -20.96
N PRO A 112 -8.52 7.00 -20.70
CA PRO A 112 -9.38 6.41 -19.69
C PRO A 112 -9.73 4.94 -19.94
N ASP A 113 -9.94 4.54 -21.21
CA ASP A 113 -10.24 3.14 -21.55
C ASP A 113 -9.02 2.23 -21.36
N LYS A 114 -7.83 2.74 -21.69
CA LYS A 114 -6.57 2.03 -21.38
C LYS A 114 -6.39 1.82 -19.88
N GLU A 115 -6.63 2.84 -19.06
CA GLU A 115 -6.58 2.70 -17.61
C GLU A 115 -7.63 1.70 -17.13
N LEU A 116 -8.89 1.80 -17.60
CA LEU A 116 -9.95 0.87 -17.20
C LEU A 116 -9.56 -0.57 -17.51
N LYS A 117 -8.94 -0.83 -18.66
CA LYS A 117 -8.46 -2.18 -19.02
C LYS A 117 -7.42 -2.71 -18.03
N VAL A 118 -6.50 -1.87 -17.54
CA VAL A 118 -5.56 -2.27 -16.47
C VAL A 118 -6.32 -2.61 -15.19
N LEU A 119 -7.31 -1.81 -14.80
CA LEU A 119 -8.14 -2.08 -13.62
C LEU A 119 -8.89 -3.41 -13.76
N GLU A 120 -9.49 -3.70 -14.92
CA GLU A 120 -10.15 -4.98 -15.19
C GLU A 120 -9.20 -6.17 -15.06
N THR A 121 -7.95 -5.99 -15.49
CA THR A 121 -6.94 -7.05 -15.52
C THR A 121 -6.39 -7.38 -14.13
N CYS A 122 -6.24 -6.37 -13.24
CA CYS A 122 -5.54 -6.59 -11.98
C CYS A 122 -6.05 -5.74 -10.81
N ALA A 123 -6.58 -6.40 -9.77
CA ALA A 123 -6.98 -5.74 -8.53
C ALA A 123 -5.79 -5.21 -7.72
N ILE A 124 -4.61 -5.84 -7.84
CA ILE A 124 -3.42 -5.41 -7.12
C ILE A 124 -2.92 -4.07 -7.65
N GLU A 125 -2.91 -3.91 -8.98
CA GLU A 125 -2.54 -2.68 -9.64
C GLU A 125 -3.58 -1.57 -9.41
N ASP A 126 -4.87 -1.93 -9.37
CA ASP A 126 -5.95 -1.00 -9.03
C ASP A 126 -5.71 -0.34 -7.66
N VAL A 127 -5.42 -1.14 -6.63
CA VAL A 127 -5.20 -0.66 -5.26
C VAL A 127 -3.78 -0.10 -5.06
N GLY A 128 -2.77 -0.79 -5.59
CA GLY A 128 -1.35 -0.46 -5.40
C GLY A 128 -0.84 0.70 -6.27
N GLY A 129 -1.59 1.06 -7.31
CA GLY A 129 -1.17 2.03 -8.31
C GLY A 129 -0.12 1.49 -9.28
N PHE A 130 0.02 2.15 -10.43
CA PHE A 130 0.94 1.76 -11.49
C PHE A 130 1.45 2.95 -12.31
N LEU A 131 2.50 2.69 -13.08
CA LEU A 131 3.07 3.64 -14.03
C LEU A 131 3.52 2.89 -15.29
N ILE A 132 2.79 3.04 -16.38
CA ILE A 132 3.06 2.39 -17.65
C ILE A 132 3.68 3.40 -18.60
N PRO A 133 5.00 3.30 -18.89
CA PRO A 133 5.65 4.12 -19.91
C PRO A 133 5.38 3.51 -21.29
N MET A 134 4.62 4.17 -22.14
CA MET A 134 4.47 3.85 -23.56
C MET A 134 5.20 4.91 -24.39
N GLU A 135 5.51 4.64 -25.67
CA GLU A 135 6.30 5.53 -26.52
C GLU A 135 5.73 6.96 -26.59
N ASP A 136 4.41 7.09 -26.72
CA ASP A 136 3.73 8.39 -26.87
C ASP A 136 2.89 8.79 -25.65
N ILE A 137 2.65 7.90 -24.69
CA ILE A 137 1.69 8.08 -23.60
C ILE A 137 2.20 7.46 -22.32
N GLN A 138 2.06 8.19 -21.20
CA GLN A 138 2.29 7.67 -19.88
C GLN A 138 0.96 7.48 -19.15
N ILE A 139 0.64 6.25 -18.75
CA ILE A 139 -0.55 5.95 -17.95
C ILE A 139 -0.11 5.82 -16.50
N LYS A 140 -0.62 6.71 -15.64
CA LYS A 140 -0.26 6.79 -14.24
C LYS A 140 -1.50 6.63 -13.36
N ARG A 141 -1.41 5.77 -12.35
CA ARG A 141 -2.40 5.66 -11.29
C ARG A 141 -1.72 5.78 -9.93
N THR A 142 -2.18 6.73 -9.12
CA THR A 142 -1.73 6.86 -7.73
C THR A 142 -2.28 5.69 -6.90
N SER A 143 -1.49 5.18 -5.96
CA SER A 143 -1.91 4.15 -5.03
C SER A 143 -3.13 4.57 -4.20
N ARG A 144 -4.09 3.67 -4.01
CA ARG A 144 -5.26 3.87 -3.13
C ARG A 144 -4.96 3.50 -1.68
N ILE A 145 -3.75 3.01 -1.44
CA ILE A 145 -3.24 2.70 -0.10
C ILE A 145 -1.92 3.45 0.14
N GLU A 146 -1.86 4.15 1.25
CA GLU A 146 -0.67 4.82 1.74
C GLU A 146 -0.18 4.09 2.98
N VAL A 147 1.12 3.82 3.05
CA VAL A 147 1.75 3.06 4.14
C VAL A 147 2.93 3.84 4.67
N SER A 148 2.92 4.17 5.96
CA SER A 148 4.04 4.84 6.62
C SER A 148 5.21 3.89 6.86
N TYR A 149 6.36 4.44 7.23
CA TYR A 149 7.40 3.65 7.89
C TYR A 149 6.87 3.08 9.20
N MET A 150 7.31 1.87 9.55
CA MET A 150 7.10 1.28 10.86
C MET A 150 8.33 1.62 11.72
N LEU A 151 8.09 2.38 12.78
CA LEU A 151 9.10 2.95 13.66
C LEU A 151 8.80 2.59 15.12
N PRO A 152 9.79 2.52 16.01
CA PRO A 152 9.53 2.36 17.44
C PRO A 152 8.65 3.50 17.99
N ALA A 153 7.75 3.16 18.92
CA ALA A 153 6.96 4.14 19.65
C ALA A 153 7.88 5.06 20.47
N ILE A 154 7.56 6.36 20.52
CA ILE A 154 8.46 7.36 21.10
C ILE A 154 8.20 7.66 22.58
N ASP A 155 7.00 7.33 23.07
CA ASP A 155 6.60 7.55 24.47
C ASP A 155 7.38 6.64 25.47
N ASP A 156 7.81 5.51 25.00
CA ASP A 156 8.66 4.57 25.71
C ASP A 156 9.70 4.05 24.71
N LEU A 157 10.55 4.98 24.21
CA LEU A 157 11.53 4.67 23.16
C LEU A 157 12.54 3.64 23.65
N LYS A 158 12.13 2.38 23.60
CA LYS A 158 12.95 1.20 23.89
C LYS A 158 13.03 0.33 22.66
N PHE A 159 14.24 0.02 22.26
CA PHE A 159 14.53 -0.95 21.22
C PHE A 159 15.85 -1.65 21.52
N GLY A 160 15.95 -2.91 21.10
CA GLY A 160 17.18 -3.67 21.08
C GLY A 160 17.62 -3.90 19.64
N LEU A 161 18.91 -3.82 19.39
CA LEU A 161 19.56 -4.25 18.14
C LEU A 161 20.64 -5.25 18.52
N ASP A 162 20.49 -6.48 18.05
CA ASP A 162 21.43 -7.57 18.29
C ASP A 162 21.99 -8.08 16.96
N THR A 163 23.28 -8.42 16.97
CA THR A 163 23.93 -9.03 15.80
C THR A 163 24.02 -10.53 16.01
N GLN A 164 23.25 -11.28 15.23
CA GLN A 164 23.21 -12.73 15.28
C GLN A 164 24.28 -13.33 14.37
N PHE A 165 25.02 -14.29 14.90
CA PHE A 165 26.05 -15.04 14.16
C PHE A 165 25.41 -16.25 13.48
N HIS A 166 25.63 -16.38 12.17
CA HIS A 166 25.15 -17.54 11.40
C HIS A 166 26.30 -18.21 10.64
N VAL A 167 26.26 -19.53 10.62
CA VAL A 167 27.20 -20.37 9.85
C VAL A 167 26.40 -21.15 8.83
N ARG A 168 26.71 -20.96 7.57
CA ARG A 168 26.18 -21.80 6.49
C ARG A 168 27.17 -22.94 6.25
N SER A 169 26.82 -24.17 6.64
CA SER A 169 27.57 -25.37 6.30
C SER A 169 27.32 -25.72 4.83
N ALA A 170 28.36 -26.04 4.06
CA ALA A 170 28.18 -26.60 2.74
C ALA A 170 27.41 -27.93 2.86
N SER A 171 26.31 -28.09 2.09
CA SER A 171 25.54 -29.32 2.10
C SER A 171 26.39 -30.48 1.52
N GLN A 172 26.21 -31.70 2.02
CA GLN A 172 26.88 -32.91 1.52
C GLN A 172 26.68 -33.13 0.00
N SER A 173 25.68 -32.54 -0.60
CA SER A 173 25.42 -32.56 -2.04
C SER A 173 26.54 -31.92 -2.89
N GLN A 174 27.32 -31.00 -2.32
CA GLN A 174 28.50 -30.46 -3.02
C GLN A 174 29.71 -31.42 -3.01
N GLN A 175 29.76 -32.35 -2.05
CA GLN A 175 30.77 -33.42 -2.03
C GLN A 175 30.46 -34.49 -3.07
N ALA A 176 29.20 -34.68 -3.46
CA ALA A 176 28.78 -35.63 -4.48
C ALA A 176 29.13 -35.19 -5.91
N ILE A 177 29.50 -33.93 -6.15
CA ILE A 177 29.87 -33.39 -7.48
C ILE A 177 31.38 -33.53 -7.74
N GLY A 178 32.13 -34.35 -6.99
CA GLY A 178 33.52 -34.68 -7.28
C GLY A 178 34.52 -33.54 -7.03
N ARG A 179 34.19 -32.52 -6.26
CA ARG A 179 35.17 -31.50 -5.82
C ARG A 179 36.01 -32.04 -4.67
N SER A 180 37.33 -31.98 -4.81
CA SER A 180 38.28 -32.39 -3.77
C SER A 180 38.02 -31.57 -2.47
N ARG A 181 38.33 -32.16 -1.30
CA ARG A 181 38.18 -31.50 0.02
C ARG A 181 38.88 -30.13 0.09
N ASP A 182 39.93 -29.91 -0.69
CA ASP A 182 40.68 -28.66 -0.74
C ASP A 182 39.98 -27.54 -1.54
N GLN A 183 38.87 -27.85 -2.26
CA GLN A 183 38.02 -26.91 -2.99
C GLN A 183 36.65 -26.70 -2.31
N ALA A 184 36.44 -27.25 -1.09
CA ALA A 184 35.27 -26.94 -0.31
C ALA A 184 35.28 -25.44 0.00
N GLN A 185 34.27 -24.70 -0.47
CA GLN A 185 34.14 -23.31 -0.12
C GLN A 185 34.15 -23.20 1.41
N PRO A 186 34.93 -22.26 1.98
CA PRO A 186 34.98 -22.08 3.43
C PRO A 186 33.55 -21.81 3.92
N GLN A 187 33.25 -22.31 5.11
CA GLN A 187 31.97 -22.03 5.80
C GLN A 187 31.71 -20.55 5.69
N SER A 188 30.63 -20.17 4.99
CA SER A 188 30.29 -18.77 4.87
C SER A 188 29.69 -18.30 6.19
N ILE A 189 30.50 -17.54 6.89
CA ILE A 189 30.10 -16.87 8.14
C ILE A 189 29.45 -15.55 7.77
N TYR A 190 28.24 -15.33 8.25
CA TYR A 190 27.55 -14.06 8.08
C TYR A 190 26.82 -13.67 9.37
N TYR A 191 26.61 -12.38 9.50
CA TYR A 191 25.92 -11.78 10.64
C TYR A 191 24.63 -11.15 10.14
N VAL A 192 23.56 -11.28 10.95
CA VAL A 192 22.27 -10.64 10.69
C VAL A 192 21.90 -9.79 11.90
N GLU A 193 21.63 -8.52 11.69
CA GLU A 193 21.07 -7.68 12.76
C GLU A 193 19.58 -7.99 12.92
N SER A 194 19.16 -8.28 14.13
CA SER A 194 17.77 -8.39 14.56
C SER A 194 17.38 -7.21 15.46
N ALA A 195 16.10 -6.89 15.49
CA ALA A 195 15.57 -5.82 16.31
C ALA A 195 14.39 -6.26 17.17
N SER A 196 14.27 -5.64 18.34
CA SER A 196 13.12 -5.78 19.25
C SER A 196 12.59 -4.39 19.59
N ALA A 197 11.29 -4.16 19.43
CA ALA A 197 10.65 -2.90 19.81
C ALA A 197 9.12 -3.04 19.86
N VAL A 198 8.47 -2.08 20.50
CA VAL A 198 7.07 -1.76 20.21
C VAL A 198 7.07 -0.82 19.01
N TYR A 199 6.70 -1.33 17.87
CA TYR A 199 6.64 -0.56 16.62
C TYR A 199 5.26 0.04 16.42
N THR A 200 5.21 1.14 15.68
CA THR A 200 3.96 1.73 15.18
C THR A 200 4.05 2.05 13.70
N PHE A 201 2.95 1.89 13.00
CA PHE A 201 2.78 2.31 11.60
C PHE A 201 1.33 2.71 11.32
N THR A 202 1.14 3.49 10.26
CA THR A 202 -0.14 4.00 9.83
C THR A 202 -0.41 3.57 8.39
N ILE A 203 -1.66 3.20 8.11
CA ILE A 203 -2.15 2.88 6.77
C ILE A 203 -3.41 3.68 6.49
N ASN A 204 -3.48 4.31 5.32
CA ASN A 204 -4.66 5.03 4.84
C ASN A 204 -5.16 4.37 3.56
N ILE A 205 -6.48 4.25 3.41
CA ILE A 205 -7.13 3.62 2.26
C ILE A 205 -8.22 4.55 1.73
N ASN A 206 -8.16 4.87 0.44
CA ASN A 206 -9.23 5.56 -0.28
C ASN A 206 -10.13 4.51 -0.95
N LEU A 207 -11.22 4.12 -0.27
CA LEU A 207 -12.11 3.07 -0.73
C LEU A 207 -12.95 3.48 -1.94
N SER A 208 -13.36 4.76 -2.01
CA SER A 208 -14.22 5.25 -3.08
C SER A 208 -13.57 5.32 -4.44
N GLU A 209 -12.24 5.36 -4.49
CA GLU A 209 -11.51 5.40 -5.74
C GLU A 209 -11.04 4.03 -6.23
N ILE A 210 -11.31 2.95 -5.48
CA ILE A 210 -11.07 1.58 -5.95
C ILE A 210 -11.98 1.28 -7.13
N GLY A 211 -11.41 0.82 -8.23
CA GLY A 211 -12.13 0.53 -9.47
C GLY A 211 -12.59 1.75 -10.26
N VAL A 212 -12.16 2.98 -9.92
CA VAL A 212 -12.49 4.21 -10.65
C VAL A 212 -11.29 4.70 -11.43
N VAL A 213 -11.48 5.05 -12.69
CA VAL A 213 -10.42 5.61 -13.55
C VAL A 213 -10.00 6.99 -13.05
N SER A 214 -8.71 7.30 -13.10
CA SER A 214 -8.12 8.56 -12.60
C SER A 214 -7.75 9.52 -13.72
N ASN A 215 -7.39 9.01 -14.92
CA ASN A 215 -6.88 9.80 -16.05
C ASN A 215 -8.03 10.33 -16.90
N CYS A 216 -8.80 11.25 -16.37
CA CYS A 216 -10.02 11.74 -16.99
C CYS A 216 -9.84 13.07 -17.74
N LEU A 217 -8.67 13.64 -17.68
CA LEU A 217 -8.41 15.01 -18.12
C LEU A 217 -7.79 15.04 -19.52
N TYR A 218 -7.97 14.32 -20.48
CA TYR A 218 -7.43 14.58 -21.83
C TYR A 218 -8.04 13.64 -22.88
N SER A 219 -9.15 14.02 -23.49
CA SER A 219 -9.36 13.65 -24.88
C SER A 219 -8.99 14.86 -25.75
N THR A 220 -7.97 14.73 -26.56
CA THR A 220 -7.68 15.72 -27.61
C THR A 220 -8.42 15.29 -28.85
N THR A 221 -9.55 15.91 -29.13
CA THR A 221 -10.15 15.84 -30.46
C THR A 221 -9.39 16.79 -31.37
N SER A 222 -8.74 16.27 -32.41
CA SER A 222 -8.34 17.07 -33.57
C SER A 222 -9.62 17.39 -34.32
N GLU A 223 -10.06 18.64 -34.32
CA GLU A 223 -11.03 19.06 -35.31
C GLU A 223 -10.34 18.95 -36.67
N ASP A 224 -10.72 17.95 -37.44
CA ASP A 224 -10.45 17.93 -38.86
C ASP A 224 -11.20 19.13 -39.45
N SER A 225 -10.44 20.18 -39.80
CA SER A 225 -10.97 21.28 -40.56
C SER A 225 -11.48 20.71 -41.90
N GLU A 226 -12.81 20.65 -42.07
CA GLU A 226 -13.42 20.46 -43.38
C GLU A 226 -12.78 21.47 -44.33
N SER A 227 -11.89 20.96 -45.16
CA SER A 227 -11.31 21.74 -46.25
C SER A 227 -12.39 21.96 -47.33
N SER A 228 -12.91 23.16 -47.41
CA SER A 228 -13.59 23.63 -48.63
C SER A 228 -12.62 23.49 -49.81
N PRO A 229 -13.11 23.04 -51.01
CA PRO A 229 -12.25 22.77 -52.13
C PRO A 229 -12.07 24.03 -52.99
N ASP A 230 -11.27 25.00 -52.55
CA ASP A 230 -10.74 26.04 -53.44
C ASP A 230 -9.62 26.82 -52.77
N SER A 231 -8.39 26.39 -53.03
CA SER A 231 -7.23 27.27 -53.28
C SER A 231 -5.94 26.46 -53.43
N LYS A 232 -5.57 26.20 -54.69
CA LYS A 232 -4.19 25.84 -55.04
C LYS A 232 -3.29 27.06 -54.86
N LYS A 233 -2.13 26.83 -54.19
CA LYS A 233 -0.85 27.55 -54.11
C LYS A 233 -0.56 28.16 -52.75
N ALA A 234 0.30 27.48 -52.02
CA ALA A 234 1.59 28.01 -51.52
C ALA A 234 2.24 27.03 -50.56
N GLU A 235 3.29 26.37 -51.03
CA GLU A 235 4.28 25.73 -50.16
C GLU A 235 4.95 26.78 -49.30
N LYS A 236 4.89 26.63 -47.98
CA LYS A 236 5.99 27.00 -47.06
C LYS A 236 5.74 26.36 -45.69
N SER A 237 6.75 25.66 -45.21
CA SER A 237 6.91 25.05 -43.91
C SER A 237 6.35 25.88 -42.75
N GLY A 238 5.29 25.41 -42.12
CA GLY A 238 4.77 25.91 -40.87
C GLY A 238 3.99 24.80 -40.18
N LYS A 239 4.48 24.31 -39.04
CA LYS A 239 3.73 23.39 -38.18
C LYS A 239 2.35 24.00 -37.90
N LYS A 240 1.29 23.48 -38.51
CA LYS A 240 -0.08 23.81 -38.14
C LYS A 240 -0.32 23.28 -36.72
N SER A 241 -0.30 24.17 -35.76
CA SER A 241 -0.86 23.93 -34.41
C SER A 241 -2.39 23.86 -34.60
N GLY A 242 -2.94 22.67 -34.81
CA GLY A 242 -4.37 22.46 -34.69
C GLY A 242 -4.83 22.82 -33.29
N ASN A 243 -5.92 23.58 -33.17
CA ASN A 243 -6.56 23.84 -31.88
C ASN A 243 -6.99 22.49 -31.27
N LYS A 244 -6.23 22.01 -30.33
CA LYS A 244 -6.59 20.80 -29.53
C LYS A 244 -7.65 21.25 -28.53
N ARG A 245 -8.86 20.80 -28.67
CA ARG A 245 -9.92 20.98 -27.70
C ARG A 245 -9.73 19.95 -26.58
N ILE A 246 -9.61 20.44 -25.36
CA ILE A 246 -9.54 19.58 -24.16
C ILE A 246 -10.99 19.36 -23.71
N GLU A 247 -11.46 18.13 -23.74
CA GLU A 247 -12.73 17.73 -23.13
C GLU A 247 -12.48 17.10 -21.77
N ILE A 248 -13.19 17.59 -20.76
CA ILE A 248 -13.20 16.98 -19.43
C ILE A 248 -14.22 15.85 -19.47
N ILE A 249 -13.74 14.61 -19.35
CA ILE A 249 -14.58 13.42 -19.21
C ILE A 249 -14.90 13.24 -17.72
N ASP A 250 -16.16 13.01 -17.40
CA ASP A 250 -16.53 12.64 -16.01
C ASP A 250 -15.94 11.27 -15.66
N CYS A 251 -14.93 11.27 -14.79
CA CYS A 251 -14.25 10.07 -14.34
C CYS A 251 -15.16 9.04 -13.70
N LYS A 252 -16.20 9.50 -13.00
CA LYS A 252 -17.15 8.59 -12.34
C LYS A 252 -17.95 7.75 -13.32
N SER A 253 -18.05 8.18 -14.57
CA SER A 253 -18.71 7.41 -15.64
C SER A 253 -17.88 6.22 -16.12
N LYS A 254 -16.54 6.20 -15.86
CA LYS A 254 -15.65 5.10 -16.23
C LYS A 254 -15.10 4.42 -14.97
N SER A 255 -15.74 3.33 -14.59
CA SER A 255 -15.39 2.54 -13.43
C SER A 255 -15.74 1.07 -13.66
N LEU A 256 -15.16 0.20 -12.85
CA LEU A 256 -15.62 -1.17 -12.75
C LEU A 256 -17.07 -1.24 -12.26
N ALA A 257 -17.73 -2.38 -12.48
CA ALA A 257 -19.06 -2.63 -11.93
C ALA A 257 -19.08 -2.45 -10.40
N THR A 258 -20.19 -1.93 -9.87
CA THR A 258 -20.33 -1.61 -8.44
C THR A 258 -20.03 -2.78 -7.52
N ASP A 259 -20.51 -3.98 -7.89
CA ASP A 259 -20.23 -5.21 -7.13
C ASP A 259 -18.74 -5.54 -7.08
N GLU A 260 -18.04 -5.40 -8.19
CA GLU A 260 -16.60 -5.65 -8.26
C GLU A 260 -15.81 -4.61 -7.43
N ARG A 261 -16.24 -3.37 -7.41
CA ARG A 261 -15.65 -2.32 -6.57
C ARG A 261 -15.81 -2.65 -5.08
N VAL A 262 -17.00 -3.10 -4.65
CA VAL A 262 -17.25 -3.53 -3.27
C VAL A 262 -16.39 -4.75 -2.92
N ARG A 263 -16.31 -5.77 -3.79
CA ARG A 263 -15.47 -6.96 -3.60
C ARG A 263 -13.99 -6.60 -3.43
N ARG A 264 -13.48 -5.63 -4.19
CA ARG A 264 -12.09 -5.15 -4.09
C ARG A 264 -11.86 -4.32 -2.83
N ALA A 265 -12.81 -3.49 -2.43
CA ALA A 265 -12.73 -2.77 -1.16
C ALA A 265 -12.70 -3.74 0.04
N GLU A 266 -13.54 -4.77 0.01
CA GLU A 266 -13.50 -5.85 1.00
C GLU A 266 -12.16 -6.59 1.00
N LEU A 267 -11.66 -6.98 -0.18
CA LEU A 267 -10.35 -7.61 -0.35
C LEU A 267 -9.23 -6.78 0.26
N THR A 268 -9.28 -5.45 0.06
CA THR A 268 -8.30 -4.49 0.54
C THR A 268 -8.24 -4.46 2.07
N ILE A 269 -9.40 -4.44 2.74
CA ILE A 269 -9.48 -4.44 4.21
C ILE A 269 -9.07 -5.81 4.78
N ASP A 270 -9.50 -6.91 4.16
CA ASP A 270 -9.16 -8.26 4.59
C ASP A 270 -7.66 -8.55 4.46
N ALA A 271 -7.02 -8.06 3.39
CA ALA A 271 -5.57 -8.17 3.22
C ALA A 271 -4.81 -7.41 4.32
N LEU A 272 -5.30 -6.24 4.74
CA LEU A 272 -4.75 -5.51 5.88
C LEU A 272 -4.93 -6.27 7.19
N ALA A 273 -6.11 -6.85 7.41
CA ALA A 273 -6.37 -7.66 8.59
C ALA A 273 -5.41 -8.84 8.71
N GLU A 274 -5.17 -9.55 7.61
CA GLU A 274 -4.23 -10.68 7.58
C GLU A 274 -2.77 -10.22 7.77
N LEU A 275 -2.38 -9.08 7.18
CA LEU A 275 -1.06 -8.49 7.41
C LEU A 275 -0.82 -8.19 8.89
N VAL A 276 -1.76 -7.50 9.53
CA VAL A 276 -1.63 -7.08 10.94
C VAL A 276 -1.64 -8.28 11.89
N LYS A 277 -2.50 -9.27 11.65
CA LYS A 277 -2.57 -10.47 12.49
C LYS A 277 -1.33 -11.36 12.38
N ASN A 278 -0.75 -11.50 11.18
CA ASN A 278 0.24 -12.53 10.89
C ASN A 278 1.66 -11.99 10.68
N GLY A 279 1.87 -10.68 10.59
CA GLY A 279 3.19 -10.07 10.45
C GLY A 279 3.94 -10.43 9.16
N LEU A 280 3.22 -10.67 8.08
CA LEU A 280 3.80 -11.03 6.79
C LEU A 280 4.39 -9.80 6.11
N ILE A 281 5.65 -9.48 6.42
CA ILE A 281 6.36 -8.29 5.93
C ILE A 281 7.55 -8.72 5.08
N GLY A 282 7.78 -7.97 3.97
CA GLY A 282 8.88 -8.22 3.05
C GLY A 282 8.74 -9.47 2.18
N GLY A 283 9.73 -9.71 1.30
CA GLY A 283 9.69 -10.79 0.31
C GLY A 283 9.85 -12.20 0.88
N HIS A 284 10.42 -12.33 2.08
CA HIS A 284 10.72 -13.62 2.73
C HIS A 284 9.98 -13.83 4.04
N HIS A 285 8.95 -13.04 4.33
CA HIS A 285 8.16 -13.14 5.57
C HIS A 285 9.00 -13.09 6.86
N SER A 286 10.08 -12.30 6.86
CA SER A 286 11.11 -12.29 7.88
C SER A 286 12.08 -13.48 7.83
N SER A 287 13.23 -13.33 8.49
CA SER A 287 14.24 -14.39 8.55
C SER A 287 13.92 -15.48 9.59
N TYR A 288 13.04 -15.18 10.56
CA TYR A 288 12.83 -16.05 11.73
C TYR A 288 11.37 -16.16 12.02
N SER A 289 10.39 -16.53 11.59
CA SER A 289 9.01 -16.62 12.10
C SER A 289 8.76 -15.66 13.28
N PRO A 290 8.45 -14.39 13.03
CA PRO A 290 8.59 -13.31 14.00
C PRO A 290 7.70 -13.50 15.24
N HIS A 291 8.20 -13.12 16.39
CA HIS A 291 7.39 -12.84 17.57
C HIS A 291 6.63 -11.53 17.32
N TRP A 292 5.56 -11.63 16.58
CA TRP A 292 4.75 -10.51 16.14
C TRP A 292 3.41 -10.50 16.87
N GLN A 293 3.16 -9.46 17.64
CA GLN A 293 1.93 -9.34 18.42
C GLN A 293 1.34 -7.94 18.24
N PRO A 294 0.19 -7.81 17.59
CA PRO A 294 -0.61 -6.58 17.67
C PRO A 294 -1.05 -6.37 19.11
N ILE A 295 -0.73 -5.21 19.68
CA ILE A 295 -1.04 -4.91 21.08
C ILE A 295 -2.11 -3.84 21.25
N SER A 296 -2.19 -2.90 20.31
CA SER A 296 -3.29 -1.95 20.21
C SER A 296 -3.41 -1.37 18.80
N GLY A 297 -4.55 -0.79 18.49
CA GLY A 297 -4.81 -0.15 17.20
C GLY A 297 -6.03 0.76 17.24
N VAL A 298 -6.06 1.75 16.35
CA VAL A 298 -7.20 2.61 16.09
C VAL A 298 -7.50 2.64 14.61
N ALA A 299 -8.77 2.63 14.25
CA ALA A 299 -9.24 2.90 12.90
C ALA A 299 -10.26 4.01 12.90
N LEU A 300 -10.22 4.84 11.87
CA LEU A 300 -11.17 5.93 11.64
C LEU A 300 -11.73 5.78 10.23
N VAL A 301 -13.00 5.50 10.11
CA VAL A 301 -13.74 5.54 8.85
C VAL A 301 -14.37 6.90 8.70
N THR A 302 -14.16 7.58 7.58
CA THR A 302 -14.63 8.97 7.37
C THR A 302 -15.25 9.16 6.00
N ARG A 303 -16.15 10.15 5.89
CA ARG A 303 -16.71 10.68 4.64
C ARG A 303 -17.12 12.15 4.81
N PRO A 304 -17.07 13.03 3.80
CA PRO A 304 -16.54 12.82 2.45
C PRO A 304 -15.06 13.14 2.35
N ILE A 305 -14.40 13.50 3.44
CA ILE A 305 -12.99 13.93 3.51
C ILE A 305 -12.21 12.95 4.36
N GLN A 306 -11.03 12.57 3.88
CA GLN A 306 -10.11 11.74 4.63
C GLN A 306 -9.59 12.45 5.87
N THR A 307 -9.69 11.78 7.01
CA THR A 307 -9.00 12.18 8.24
C THR A 307 -8.04 11.07 8.64
N VAL A 308 -6.78 11.43 8.77
CA VAL A 308 -5.72 10.47 9.14
C VAL A 308 -5.68 10.34 10.66
N VAL A 309 -5.61 9.11 11.16
CA VAL A 309 -5.46 8.82 12.58
C VAL A 309 -4.11 9.28 13.12
N TYR A 310 -4.02 9.60 14.39
CA TYR A 310 -2.73 9.83 15.03
C TYR A 310 -1.89 8.55 15.04
N PRO A 311 -0.59 8.62 14.69
CA PRO A 311 0.30 7.47 14.78
C PRO A 311 0.45 7.00 16.23
N GLY A 312 0.58 5.71 16.45
CA GLY A 312 0.72 5.07 17.77
C GLY A 312 2.03 5.35 18.49
N HIS A 313 2.68 6.49 18.21
CA HIS A 313 3.93 6.89 18.86
C HIS A 313 3.75 7.23 20.34
N VAL A 314 2.58 7.71 20.72
CA VAL A 314 2.24 8.10 22.09
C VAL A 314 1.01 7.35 22.59
N ARG A 315 0.96 7.05 23.91
CA ARG A 315 -0.11 6.22 24.51
C ARG A 315 -1.52 6.79 24.39
N ASN A 316 -1.65 8.09 24.22
CA ASN A 316 -2.97 8.75 24.04
C ASN A 316 -3.35 8.94 22.55
N TYR A 317 -2.76 8.21 21.61
CA TYR A 317 -3.03 8.35 20.17
C TYR A 317 -4.49 8.03 19.81
N VAL A 318 -5.14 7.12 20.54
CA VAL A 318 -6.58 6.81 20.37
C VAL A 318 -7.44 8.01 20.72
N GLN A 319 -7.22 8.58 21.92
CA GLN A 319 -7.97 9.75 22.39
C GLN A 319 -7.71 10.98 21.49
N LYS A 320 -6.45 11.19 21.07
CA LYS A 320 -6.12 12.25 20.11
C LYS A 320 -6.85 12.10 18.78
N THR A 321 -6.96 10.87 18.27
CA THR A 321 -7.72 10.57 17.06
C THR A 321 -9.20 10.88 17.26
N ALA A 322 -9.78 10.49 18.37
CA ALA A 322 -11.19 10.78 18.70
C ALA A 322 -11.46 12.30 18.79
N ASN A 323 -10.57 13.02 19.46
CA ASN A 323 -10.66 14.48 19.58
C ASN A 323 -10.54 15.18 18.21
N LEU A 324 -9.64 14.70 17.33
CA LEU A 324 -9.49 15.20 15.95
C LEU A 324 -10.78 14.99 15.16
N ALA A 325 -11.34 13.78 15.19
CA ALA A 325 -12.56 13.45 14.47
C ALA A 325 -13.76 14.28 14.96
N LYS A 326 -13.88 14.47 16.29
CA LYS A 326 -14.89 15.35 16.90
C LYS A 326 -14.71 16.80 16.47
N GLY A 327 -13.49 17.33 16.53
CA GLY A 327 -13.18 18.69 16.08
C GLY A 327 -13.49 18.91 14.60
N ASN A 328 -13.21 17.92 13.74
CA ASN A 328 -13.61 17.97 12.33
C ASN A 328 -15.15 17.98 12.16
N LYS A 329 -15.89 17.24 12.98
CA LYS A 329 -17.37 17.28 12.97
C LYS A 329 -17.89 18.64 13.38
N GLU A 330 -17.30 19.26 14.40
CA GLU A 330 -17.66 20.62 14.84
C GLU A 330 -17.32 21.67 13.75
N LEU A 331 -16.19 21.53 13.08
CA LEU A 331 -15.73 22.45 12.02
C LEU A 331 -16.56 22.33 10.73
N LEU A 332 -16.86 21.10 10.30
CA LEU A 332 -17.46 20.81 8.98
C LEU A 332 -18.96 20.52 9.04
N GLY A 333 -19.54 20.45 10.25
CA GLY A 333 -20.97 20.23 10.45
C GLY A 333 -21.44 18.87 9.93
N ASP A 334 -22.70 18.81 9.46
CA ASP A 334 -23.33 17.57 9.02
C ASP A 334 -22.73 16.96 7.74
N MET A 335 -21.93 17.71 7.02
CA MET A 335 -21.21 17.23 5.85
C MET A 335 -20.19 16.14 6.22
N TYR A 336 -19.53 16.25 7.38
CA TYR A 336 -18.51 15.31 7.83
C TYR A 336 -19.11 14.24 8.74
N ASN A 337 -18.87 12.97 8.40
CA ASN A 337 -19.25 11.83 9.21
C ASN A 337 -18.05 10.95 9.49
N TYR A 338 -17.99 10.39 10.68
CA TYR A 338 -16.93 9.51 11.11
C TYR A 338 -17.41 8.41 12.04
N GLU A 339 -16.70 7.27 12.02
CA GLU A 339 -16.80 6.20 13.00
C GLU A 339 -15.40 5.80 13.45
N ILE A 340 -15.20 5.65 14.74
CA ILE A 340 -13.93 5.28 15.35
C ILE A 340 -14.02 3.91 15.98
N PHE A 341 -13.00 3.10 15.73
CA PHE A 341 -12.85 1.74 16.25
C PHE A 341 -11.51 1.60 16.92
N THR A 342 -11.45 0.83 18.00
CA THR A 342 -10.21 0.62 18.76
C THR A 342 -10.05 -0.85 19.12
N TYR A 343 -8.84 -1.36 19.00
CA TYR A 343 -8.38 -2.63 19.52
C TYR A 343 -7.39 -2.39 20.66
N TRP A 344 -7.52 -3.12 21.76
CA TRP A 344 -6.60 -3.02 22.89
C TRP A 344 -6.45 -4.32 23.65
N ASP A 345 -5.22 -4.87 23.65
CA ASP A 345 -4.79 -5.88 24.60
C ASP A 345 -4.20 -5.20 25.84
N LYS A 346 -4.98 -5.13 26.91
CA LYS A 346 -4.60 -4.47 28.17
C LYS A 346 -3.34 -5.07 28.84
N LYS A 347 -3.05 -6.33 28.60
CA LYS A 347 -1.89 -7.00 29.18
C LYS A 347 -0.61 -6.64 28.44
N LEU A 348 -0.70 -6.52 27.12
CA LEU A 348 0.45 -6.27 26.25
C LEU A 348 0.75 -4.79 26.02
N ASP A 349 -0.25 -3.91 26.10
CA ASP A 349 -0.06 -2.47 26.02
C ASP A 349 -0.62 -1.75 27.27
N PRO A 350 0.02 -1.97 28.44
CA PRO A 350 -0.42 -1.35 29.69
C PRO A 350 -0.26 0.17 29.62
N GLY A 351 -1.27 0.90 30.11
CA GLY A 351 -1.25 2.36 30.16
C GLY A 351 -1.61 3.05 28.85
N LEU A 352 -2.17 2.32 27.88
CA LEU A 352 -2.83 2.95 26.72
C LEU A 352 -4.02 3.78 27.23
N ASP A 353 -4.11 5.02 26.73
CA ASP A 353 -5.22 5.91 27.02
C ASP A 353 -6.20 5.93 25.84
N VAL A 354 -7.33 5.28 26.02
CA VAL A 354 -8.41 5.22 25.02
C VAL A 354 -9.50 6.27 25.28
N GLY A 355 -9.45 7.00 26.41
CA GLY A 355 -10.51 7.91 26.82
C GLY A 355 -11.86 7.19 26.90
N ASP A 356 -12.90 7.83 26.37
CA ASP A 356 -14.27 7.29 26.32
C ASP A 356 -14.53 6.40 25.09
N VAL A 357 -13.51 6.11 24.27
CA VAL A 357 -13.67 5.29 23.06
C VAL A 357 -13.84 3.83 23.44
N LYS A 358 -14.90 3.20 22.94
CA LYS A 358 -15.11 1.75 23.09
C LYS A 358 -14.03 0.99 22.32
N TYR A 359 -13.57 -0.13 22.87
CA TYR A 359 -12.54 -0.96 22.25
C TYR A 359 -12.95 -2.44 22.20
N ALA A 360 -12.45 -3.13 21.18
CA ALA A 360 -12.51 -4.59 21.07
C ALA A 360 -11.28 -5.21 21.75
N GLU A 361 -11.46 -6.32 22.44
CA GLU A 361 -10.35 -7.14 22.99
C GLU A 361 -9.83 -8.17 21.96
N ASP A 362 -10.63 -8.46 20.93
CA ASP A 362 -10.27 -9.32 19.80
C ASP A 362 -10.02 -8.47 18.55
N ILE A 363 -8.81 -8.58 18.00
CA ILE A 363 -8.41 -7.91 16.77
C ILE A 363 -9.25 -8.34 15.56
N THR A 364 -9.76 -9.56 15.56
CA THR A 364 -10.66 -10.04 14.49
C THR A 364 -11.99 -9.32 14.53
N GLN A 365 -12.53 -9.10 15.72
CA GLN A 365 -13.77 -8.33 15.90
C GLN A 365 -13.56 -6.88 15.48
N PHE A 366 -12.43 -6.26 15.87
CA PHE A 366 -12.07 -4.92 15.42
C PHE A 366 -12.12 -4.77 13.89
N PHE A 367 -11.48 -5.69 13.14
CA PHE A 367 -11.50 -5.63 11.68
C PHE A 367 -12.88 -5.93 11.08
N LYS A 368 -13.70 -6.79 11.70
CA LYS A 368 -15.09 -7.02 11.27
C LYS A 368 -15.93 -5.76 11.36
N ASP A 369 -15.82 -5.04 12.48
CA ASP A 369 -16.59 -3.82 12.74
C ASP A 369 -16.20 -2.71 11.76
N VAL A 370 -14.88 -2.47 11.58
CA VAL A 370 -14.36 -1.51 10.61
C VAL A 370 -14.82 -1.84 9.19
N LYS A 371 -14.67 -3.11 8.78
CA LYS A 371 -15.06 -3.57 7.45
C LYS A 371 -16.56 -3.38 7.22
N SER A 372 -17.38 -3.77 8.19
CA SER A 372 -18.85 -3.62 8.11
C SER A 372 -19.24 -2.17 7.85
N LYS A 373 -18.71 -1.22 8.62
CA LYS A 373 -19.04 0.20 8.47
C LYS A 373 -18.50 0.80 7.18
N ALA A 374 -17.26 0.48 6.81
CA ALA A 374 -16.64 0.99 5.61
C ALA A 374 -17.40 0.53 4.34
N LEU A 375 -17.80 -0.75 4.29
CA LEU A 375 -18.57 -1.29 3.18
C LEU A 375 -20.03 -0.80 3.17
N GLU A 376 -20.65 -0.60 4.32
CA GLU A 376 -21.97 0.03 4.42
C GLU A 376 -21.94 1.40 3.74
N TRP A 377 -21.02 2.27 4.14
CA TRP A 377 -20.93 3.61 3.56
C TRP A 377 -20.52 3.62 2.08
N LEU A 378 -19.66 2.68 1.67
CA LEU A 378 -19.30 2.54 0.26
C LEU A 378 -20.52 2.10 -0.59
N LYS A 379 -21.33 1.15 -0.09
CA LYS A 379 -22.56 0.72 -0.77
C LYS A 379 -23.57 1.86 -0.88
N GLU A 380 -23.78 2.64 0.18
CA GLU A 380 -24.60 3.84 0.13
C GLU A 380 -24.13 4.84 -0.95
N GLU A 381 -22.80 5.09 -1.02
CA GLU A 381 -22.22 5.96 -2.05
C GLU A 381 -22.46 5.45 -3.46
N LEU A 382 -22.42 4.13 -3.64
CA LEU A 382 -22.65 3.46 -4.93
C LEU A 382 -24.13 3.26 -5.27
N GLY A 383 -25.04 3.69 -4.38
CA GLY A 383 -26.49 3.52 -4.58
C GLY A 383 -26.98 2.08 -4.48
N MET A 384 -26.21 1.21 -3.84
CA MET A 384 -26.58 -0.18 -3.57
C MET A 384 -27.46 -0.24 -2.30
N LYS A 385 -28.53 -1.04 -2.35
CA LYS A 385 -29.40 -1.27 -1.18
C LYS A 385 -28.85 -2.35 -0.26
#